data_71aaf2ba3c3fd91559dd491c40b177d5
#
_entry.id   71aaf2ba3c3fd91559dd491c40b177d5
#
_cell.length_a   1.000
_cell.length_b   1.000
_cell.length_c   1.000
_cell.angle_alpha   90.00
_cell.angle_beta   90.00
_cell.angle_gamma   90.00
#
_symmetry.space_group_name_H-M   'P 1'
#
loop_
_entity.id
_entity.type
_entity.pdbx_description
1 polymer ?
#
loop_
_entity_poly.entity_id
_entity_poly.type
_entity_poly.pdbx_seq_one_letter_code
_entity_poly.pdbx_strand_id
1 'polypeptide(L)'
;MTDAGEWDQRVREHLWHDLEAEHRHLARVLEDVGSLVEEGSFETARRRFGEYRLAHERHLLAERKLEAFCAGMRDSASFLRKLDRERTRVLEQSERVWTSLCREKGGPVPKMLERLGSLVAEHERAQRRLILGDLPISPELRSAQGAMLRRLGHL
;
A
#
# COMPACT_ATOMS: atom_id res chain seq x y z
N MET A 1 -13.74 -29.98 12.36
CA MET A 1 -12.61 -29.18 12.87
C MET A 1 -11.90 -28.57 11.68
N THR A 2 -11.99 -27.28 11.53
CA THR A 2 -11.14 -26.56 10.57
C THR A 2 -9.71 -26.66 11.05
N ASP A 3 -8.83 -27.12 10.19
CA ASP A 3 -7.40 -27.16 10.48
C ASP A 3 -6.91 -25.73 10.79
N ALA A 4 -6.07 -25.61 11.82
CA ALA A 4 -5.49 -24.35 12.24
C ALA A 4 -4.78 -23.61 11.09
N GLY A 5 -4.17 -24.36 10.18
CA GLY A 5 -3.53 -23.84 8.97
C GLY A 5 -4.54 -23.25 7.98
N GLU A 6 -5.69 -23.87 7.84
CA GLU A 6 -6.75 -23.39 6.93
C GLU A 6 -7.36 -22.07 7.41
N TRP A 7 -7.55 -21.93 8.72
CA TRP A 7 -8.04 -20.66 9.30
C TRP A 7 -7.04 -19.53 9.13
N ASP A 8 -5.76 -19.79 9.37
CA ASP A 8 -4.69 -18.83 9.18
C ASP A 8 -4.62 -18.35 7.73
N GLN A 9 -4.70 -19.28 6.78
CA GLN A 9 -4.70 -18.95 5.36
C GLN A 9 -5.88 -18.07 4.98
N ARG A 10 -7.09 -18.36 5.45
CA ARG A 10 -8.28 -17.53 5.19
C ARG A 10 -8.16 -16.11 5.71
N VAL A 11 -7.60 -15.94 6.90
CA VAL A 11 -7.38 -14.60 7.48
C VAL A 11 -6.41 -13.79 6.63
N ARG A 12 -5.31 -14.41 6.19
CA ARG A 12 -4.32 -13.75 5.34
C ARG A 12 -4.89 -13.38 3.97
N GLU A 13 -5.64 -14.28 3.36
CA GLU A 13 -6.29 -14.02 2.08
C GLU A 13 -7.30 -12.89 2.18
N HIS A 14 -8.06 -12.84 3.27
CA HIS A 14 -9.01 -11.76 3.53
C HIS A 14 -8.30 -10.40 3.68
N LEU A 15 -7.23 -10.35 4.48
CA LEU A 15 -6.39 -9.17 4.65
C LEU A 15 -5.84 -8.67 3.32
N TRP A 16 -5.26 -9.59 2.56
CA TRP A 16 -4.70 -9.26 1.26
C TRP A 16 -5.76 -8.78 0.27
N HIS A 17 -6.91 -9.42 0.24
CA HIS A 17 -8.02 -9.04 -0.62
C HIS A 17 -8.46 -7.59 -0.40
N ASP A 18 -8.60 -7.17 0.85
CA ASP A 18 -8.98 -5.80 1.19
C ASP A 18 -7.90 -4.79 0.80
N LEU A 19 -6.64 -5.08 1.10
CA LEU A 19 -5.51 -4.24 0.68
C LEU A 19 -5.42 -4.13 -0.84
N GLU A 20 -5.55 -5.23 -1.54
CA GLU A 20 -5.50 -5.26 -3.01
C GLU A 20 -6.61 -4.41 -3.64
N ALA A 21 -7.81 -4.40 -3.05
CA ALA A 21 -8.90 -3.54 -3.51
C ALA A 21 -8.55 -2.04 -3.36
N GLU A 22 -7.94 -1.67 -2.23
CA GLU A 22 -7.44 -0.29 -2.02
C GLU A 22 -6.31 0.05 -2.98
N HIS A 23 -5.36 -0.86 -3.19
CA HIS A 23 -4.26 -0.67 -4.15
C HIS A 23 -4.79 -0.42 -5.56
N ARG A 24 -5.77 -1.19 -6.01
CA ARG A 24 -6.40 -1.00 -7.31
C ARG A 24 -7.11 0.35 -7.42
N HIS A 25 -7.76 0.78 -6.35
CA HIS A 25 -8.41 2.09 -6.32
C HIS A 25 -7.38 3.22 -6.46
N LEU A 26 -6.32 3.17 -5.68
CA LEU A 26 -5.23 4.16 -5.73
C LEU A 26 -4.53 4.18 -7.10
N ALA A 27 -4.31 3.01 -7.70
CA ALA A 27 -3.74 2.90 -9.04
C ALA A 27 -4.62 3.60 -10.11
N ARG A 28 -5.94 3.42 -10.03
CA ARG A 28 -6.87 4.11 -10.93
C ARG A 28 -6.81 5.63 -10.77
N VAL A 29 -6.68 6.12 -9.55
CA VAL A 29 -6.53 7.56 -9.32
C VAL A 29 -5.26 8.10 -9.97
N LEU A 30 -4.14 7.36 -9.89
CA LEU A 30 -2.90 7.74 -10.59
C LEU A 30 -3.04 7.74 -12.10
N GLU A 31 -3.75 6.77 -12.67
CA GLU A 31 -4.06 6.74 -14.11
C GLU A 31 -4.89 7.97 -14.51
N ASP A 32 -5.89 8.34 -13.73
CA ASP A 32 -6.69 9.55 -13.95
C ASP A 32 -5.81 10.81 -13.96
N VAL A 33 -4.89 10.93 -13.02
CA VAL A 33 -3.93 12.04 -12.97
C VAL A 33 -3.08 12.08 -14.24
N GLY A 34 -2.58 10.93 -14.69
CA GLY A 34 -1.80 10.84 -15.93
C GLY A 34 -2.59 11.32 -17.15
N SER A 35 -3.83 10.90 -17.29
CA SER A 35 -4.72 11.34 -18.38
C SER A 35 -4.97 12.84 -18.34
N LEU A 36 -5.22 13.40 -17.17
CA LEU A 36 -5.44 14.84 -16.98
C LEU A 36 -4.20 15.67 -17.36
N VAL A 37 -3.01 15.18 -17.04
CA VAL A 37 -1.74 15.81 -17.42
C VAL A 37 -1.58 15.79 -18.94
N GLU A 38 -1.85 14.66 -19.60
CA GLU A 38 -1.80 14.53 -21.06
C GLU A 38 -2.77 15.47 -21.77
N GLU A 39 -3.94 15.70 -21.18
CA GLU A 39 -4.94 16.63 -21.69
C GLU A 39 -4.60 18.11 -21.43
N GLY A 40 -3.57 18.39 -20.65
CA GLY A 40 -3.20 19.74 -20.25
C GLY A 40 -4.05 20.33 -19.11
N SER A 41 -4.85 19.49 -18.44
CA SER A 41 -5.74 19.89 -17.33
C SER A 41 -4.98 19.86 -16.00
N PHE A 42 -3.96 20.70 -15.87
CA PHE A 42 -3.02 20.67 -14.74
C PHE A 42 -3.66 21.02 -13.38
N GLU A 43 -4.60 21.94 -13.35
CA GLU A 43 -5.29 22.29 -12.10
C GLU A 43 -6.11 21.13 -11.57
N THR A 44 -6.86 20.45 -12.44
CA THR A 44 -7.64 19.26 -12.08
C THR A 44 -6.73 18.09 -11.72
N ALA A 45 -5.63 17.91 -12.44
CA ALA A 45 -4.61 16.89 -12.15
C ALA A 45 -4.00 17.11 -10.75
N ARG A 46 -3.66 18.36 -10.42
CA ARG A 46 -3.12 18.73 -9.11
C ARG A 46 -4.09 18.42 -7.98
N ARG A 47 -5.36 18.81 -8.13
CA ARG A 47 -6.39 18.51 -7.15
C ARG A 47 -6.57 16.99 -6.96
N ARG A 48 -6.66 16.25 -8.05
CA ARG A 48 -6.81 14.79 -8.02
C ARG A 48 -5.60 14.10 -7.38
N PHE A 49 -4.41 14.56 -7.67
CA PHE A 49 -3.19 14.02 -7.04
C PHE A 49 -3.11 14.39 -5.55
N GLY A 50 -3.59 15.55 -5.14
CA GLY A 50 -3.74 15.93 -3.73
C GLY A 50 -4.65 14.97 -2.96
N GLU A 51 -5.78 14.58 -3.55
CA GLU A 51 -6.68 13.55 -3.00
C GLU A 51 -5.97 12.19 -2.88
N TYR A 52 -5.23 11.81 -3.92
CA TYR A 52 -4.41 10.59 -3.91
C TYR A 52 -3.40 10.59 -2.75
N ARG A 53 -2.68 11.68 -2.55
CA ARG A 53 -1.68 11.80 -1.49
C ARG A 53 -2.29 11.56 -0.11
N LEU A 54 -3.40 12.19 0.19
CA LEU A 54 -4.09 12.02 1.48
C LEU A 54 -4.58 10.59 1.68
N ALA A 55 -5.19 10.00 0.67
CA ALA A 55 -5.67 8.63 0.71
C ALA A 55 -4.51 7.64 0.85
N HIS A 56 -3.42 7.88 0.13
CA HIS A 56 -2.24 7.02 0.17
C HIS A 56 -1.51 7.09 1.52
N GLU A 57 -1.36 8.27 2.11
CA GLU A 57 -0.78 8.40 3.44
C GLU A 57 -1.55 7.64 4.50
N ARG A 58 -2.88 7.73 4.49
CA ARG A 58 -3.75 6.95 5.39
C ARG A 58 -3.60 5.45 5.18
N HIS A 59 -3.56 5.04 3.93
CA HIS A 59 -3.37 3.65 3.55
C HIS A 59 -2.02 3.12 4.04
N LEU A 60 -0.93 3.86 3.84
CA LEU A 60 0.41 3.48 4.31
C LEU A 60 0.49 3.37 5.83
N LEU A 61 -0.22 4.21 6.58
CA LEU A 61 -0.30 4.09 8.04
C LEU A 61 -1.02 2.80 8.47
N ALA A 62 -2.11 2.45 7.82
CA ALA A 62 -2.83 1.21 8.07
C ALA A 62 -1.98 -0.02 7.72
N GLU A 63 -1.32 -0.01 6.57
CA GLU A 63 -0.38 -1.05 6.15
C GLU A 63 0.73 -1.27 7.17
N ARG A 64 1.34 -0.19 7.65
CA ARG A 64 2.44 -0.26 8.61
C ARG A 64 2.04 -0.97 9.89
N LYS A 65 0.85 -0.74 10.38
CA LYS A 65 0.30 -1.44 11.55
C LYS A 65 0.10 -2.92 11.30
N LEU A 66 -0.45 -3.27 10.14
CA LEU A 66 -0.65 -4.66 9.72
C LEU A 66 0.67 -5.39 9.51
N GLU A 67 1.62 -4.76 8.85
CA GLU A 67 2.96 -5.30 8.62
C GLU A 67 3.68 -5.58 9.94
N ALA A 68 3.65 -4.64 10.89
CA ALA A 68 4.25 -4.81 12.20
C ALA A 68 3.60 -5.97 12.97
N PHE A 69 2.30 -6.11 12.88
CA PHE A 69 1.56 -7.22 13.48
C PHE A 69 1.95 -8.57 12.85
N CYS A 70 1.95 -8.66 11.54
CA CYS A 70 2.35 -9.89 10.82
C CYS A 70 3.83 -10.25 11.07
N ALA A 71 4.70 -9.27 11.14
CA ALA A 71 6.13 -9.46 11.37
C ALA A 71 6.44 -9.87 12.81
N GLY A 72 5.64 -9.47 13.79
CA GLY A 72 5.74 -9.94 15.18
C GLY A 72 5.55 -11.44 15.33
N MET A 73 4.94 -12.10 14.35
CA MET A 73 4.73 -13.55 14.30
C MET A 73 5.91 -14.29 13.64
N ARG A 74 6.88 -13.58 13.11
CA ARG A 74 8.03 -14.10 12.36
C ARG A 74 9.24 -13.26 12.73
N ASP A 75 10.41 -13.88 12.74
CA ASP A 75 11.66 -13.13 12.86
C ASP A 75 11.96 -12.41 11.53
N SER A 76 11.34 -11.27 11.32
CA SER A 76 11.38 -10.54 10.06
C SER A 76 11.66 -9.05 10.21
N ALA A 77 12.45 -8.65 11.22
CA ALA A 77 12.85 -7.27 11.44
C ALA A 77 13.57 -6.65 10.22
N SER A 78 14.42 -7.42 9.53
CA SER A 78 15.09 -6.99 8.30
C SER A 78 14.11 -6.75 7.15
N PHE A 79 13.07 -7.55 7.06
CA PHE A 79 12.02 -7.41 6.05
C PHE A 79 11.16 -6.16 6.30
N LEU A 80 10.83 -5.86 7.56
CA LEU A 80 10.14 -4.63 7.94
C LEU A 80 10.96 -3.39 7.58
N ARG A 81 12.28 -3.41 7.82
CA ARG A 81 13.16 -2.31 7.41
C ARG A 81 13.18 -2.12 5.90
N LYS A 82 13.12 -3.21 5.14
CA LYS A 82 12.99 -3.14 3.68
C LYS A 82 11.68 -2.47 3.27
N LEU A 83 10.55 -2.87 3.85
CA LEU A 83 9.24 -2.28 3.58
C LEU A 83 9.21 -0.79 3.94
N ASP A 84 9.81 -0.39 5.06
CA ASP A 84 9.92 1.02 5.46
C ASP A 84 10.77 1.84 4.48
N ARG A 85 11.87 1.29 3.97
CA ARG A 85 12.69 1.95 2.94
C ARG A 85 11.91 2.12 1.63
N GLU A 86 11.18 1.12 1.21
CA GLU A 86 10.33 1.19 0.01
C GLU A 86 9.25 2.26 0.18
N ARG A 87 8.61 2.30 1.33
CA ARG A 87 7.60 3.32 1.68
C ARG A 87 8.18 4.73 1.63
N THR A 88 9.37 4.93 2.15
CA THR A 88 10.08 6.21 2.09
C THR A 88 10.32 6.64 0.64
N ARG A 89 10.76 5.73 -0.23
CA ARG A 89 10.96 6.02 -1.66
C ARG A 89 9.65 6.39 -2.37
N VAL A 90 8.58 5.71 -2.04
CA VAL A 90 7.24 6.03 -2.56
C VAL A 90 6.83 7.45 -2.16
N LEU A 91 6.98 7.80 -0.89
CA LEU A 91 6.64 9.13 -0.38
C LEU A 91 7.51 10.24 -0.99
N GLU A 92 8.81 10.00 -1.14
CA GLU A 92 9.72 10.95 -1.80
C GLU A 92 9.34 11.17 -3.26
N GLN A 93 9.01 10.11 -3.98
CA GLN A 93 8.56 10.21 -5.37
C GLN A 93 7.21 10.93 -5.49
N SER A 94 6.28 10.65 -4.59
CA SER A 94 5.01 11.35 -4.48
C SER A 94 5.22 12.87 -4.29
N GLU A 95 6.15 13.25 -3.43
CA GLU A 95 6.49 14.65 -3.21
C GLU A 95 7.07 15.33 -4.47
N ARG A 96 7.89 14.62 -5.22
CA ARG A 96 8.43 15.11 -6.50
C ARG A 96 7.32 15.35 -7.53
N VAL A 97 6.37 14.44 -7.65
CA VAL A 97 5.20 14.60 -8.52
C VAL A 97 4.40 15.82 -8.10
N TRP A 98 4.11 15.94 -6.82
CA TRP A 98 3.37 17.09 -6.27
C TRP A 98 4.05 18.43 -6.58
N THR A 99 5.34 18.51 -6.30
CA THR A 99 6.14 19.72 -6.57
C THR A 99 6.11 20.11 -8.05
N SER A 100 6.23 19.13 -8.95
CA SER A 100 6.18 19.37 -10.39
C SER A 100 4.80 19.83 -10.86
N LEU A 101 3.73 19.26 -10.33
CA LEU A 101 2.36 19.68 -10.61
C LEU A 101 2.09 21.09 -10.11
N CYS A 102 2.59 21.46 -8.93
CA CYS A 102 2.45 22.81 -8.37
C CYS A 102 3.21 23.87 -9.16
N ARG A 103 4.29 23.49 -9.83
CA ARG A 103 5.08 24.38 -10.70
C ARG A 103 4.59 24.43 -12.14
N GLU A 104 3.50 23.74 -12.44
CA GLU A 104 2.93 23.63 -13.80
C GLU A 104 3.92 23.11 -14.86
N LYS A 105 4.88 22.29 -14.44
CA LYS A 105 5.85 21.64 -15.31
C LYS A 105 5.33 20.30 -15.78
N GLY A 106 4.47 20.29 -16.78
CA GLY A 106 3.83 19.08 -17.29
C GLY A 106 4.79 18.07 -17.91
N GLY A 107 5.89 18.51 -18.54
CA GLY A 107 6.82 17.65 -19.28
C GLY A 107 7.41 16.47 -18.50
N PRO A 108 7.95 16.62 -17.27
CA PRO A 108 8.50 15.52 -16.50
C PRO A 108 7.47 14.67 -15.77
N VAL A 109 6.25 15.17 -15.57
CA VAL A 109 5.22 14.52 -14.73
C VAL A 109 4.84 13.13 -15.20
N PRO A 110 4.63 12.83 -16.50
CA PRO A 110 4.29 11.48 -16.94
C PRO A 110 5.32 10.42 -16.53
N LYS A 111 6.61 10.70 -16.68
CA LYS A 111 7.69 9.79 -16.25
C LYS A 111 7.76 9.66 -14.74
N MET A 112 7.51 10.75 -14.02
CA MET A 112 7.47 10.74 -12.56
C MET A 112 6.31 9.90 -12.02
N LEU A 113 5.13 9.95 -12.65
CA LEU A 113 3.97 9.12 -12.32
C LEU A 113 4.25 7.64 -12.62
N GLU A 114 4.86 7.34 -13.75
CA GLU A 114 5.29 5.99 -14.10
C GLU A 114 6.26 5.43 -13.06
N ARG A 115 7.24 6.23 -12.64
CA ARG A 115 8.18 5.86 -11.58
C ARG A 115 7.48 5.62 -10.25
N LEU A 116 6.53 6.48 -9.87
CA LEU A 116 5.73 6.30 -8.67
C LEU A 116 4.94 4.98 -8.72
N GLY A 117 4.27 4.70 -9.81
CA GLY A 117 3.54 3.46 -10.02
C GLY A 117 4.42 2.22 -9.89
N SER A 118 5.65 2.25 -10.42
CA SER A 118 6.62 1.16 -10.30
C SER A 118 7.06 0.94 -8.86
N LEU A 119 7.34 2.01 -8.12
CA LEU A 119 7.73 1.93 -6.71
C LEU A 119 6.61 1.36 -5.84
N VAL A 120 5.37 1.80 -6.08
CA VAL A 120 4.19 1.27 -5.39
C VAL A 120 4.02 -0.22 -5.69
N ALA A 121 4.13 -0.63 -6.95
CA ALA A 121 4.01 -2.04 -7.34
C ALA A 121 5.09 -2.93 -6.70
N GLU A 122 6.33 -2.45 -6.59
CA GLU A 122 7.41 -3.17 -5.88
C GLU A 122 7.07 -3.34 -4.39
N HIS A 123 6.58 -2.29 -3.76
CA HIS A 123 6.18 -2.32 -2.36
C HIS A 123 5.02 -3.28 -2.12
N GLU A 124 4.01 -3.27 -2.98
CA GLU A 124 2.87 -4.20 -2.91
C GLU A 124 3.30 -5.67 -3.05
N ARG A 125 4.24 -5.97 -3.95
CA ARG A 125 4.78 -7.32 -4.10
C ARG A 125 5.51 -7.80 -2.84
N ALA A 126 6.30 -6.94 -2.22
CA ALA A 126 6.99 -7.25 -0.98
C ALA A 126 6.00 -7.46 0.17
N GLN A 127 5.00 -6.61 0.27
CA GLN A 127 3.93 -6.69 1.26
C GLN A 127 3.11 -7.98 1.11
N ARG A 128 2.79 -8.36 -0.13
CA ARG A 128 2.10 -9.62 -0.42
C ARG A 128 2.87 -10.82 0.13
N ARG A 129 4.18 -10.85 -0.02
CA ARG A 129 5.03 -11.92 0.52
C ARG A 129 4.94 -12.01 2.04
N LEU A 130 4.88 -10.86 2.73
CA LEU A 130 4.74 -10.84 4.19
C LEU A 130 3.37 -11.37 4.62
N ILE A 131 2.31 -10.89 3.99
CA ILE A 131 0.93 -11.21 4.38
C ILE A 131 0.55 -12.64 3.99
N LEU A 132 0.88 -13.07 2.77
CA LEU A 132 0.53 -14.40 2.23
C LEU A 132 1.63 -15.45 2.40
N GLY A 133 2.74 -15.14 3.06
CA GLY A 133 3.83 -16.09 3.25
C GLY A 133 3.44 -17.31 4.09
N ASP A 134 4.10 -18.47 3.85
CA ASP A 134 3.73 -19.79 4.34
C ASP A 134 4.17 -20.15 5.77
N LEU A 135 4.55 -19.17 6.59
CA LEU A 135 4.96 -19.45 7.96
C LEU A 135 3.75 -19.61 8.89
N PRO A 136 3.69 -20.70 9.68
CA PRO A 136 2.58 -20.93 10.59
C PRO A 136 2.52 -19.85 11.69
N ILE A 137 1.30 -19.44 12.04
CA ILE A 137 1.03 -18.49 13.12
C ILE A 137 0.62 -19.29 14.37
N SER A 138 1.15 -18.91 15.55
CA SER A 138 0.77 -19.54 16.80
C SER A 138 -0.70 -19.28 17.15
N PRO A 139 -1.37 -20.17 17.91
CA PRO A 139 -2.77 -19.98 18.29
C PRO A 139 -3.04 -18.67 19.05
N GLU A 140 -2.12 -18.24 19.89
CA GLU A 140 -2.22 -17.00 20.67
C GLU A 140 -2.19 -15.78 19.76
N LEU A 141 -1.27 -15.76 18.81
CA LEU A 141 -1.13 -14.68 17.82
C LEU A 141 -2.32 -14.65 16.86
N ARG A 142 -2.89 -15.80 16.57
CA ARG A 142 -4.08 -15.92 15.72
C ARG A 142 -5.30 -15.23 16.36
N SER A 143 -5.52 -15.39 17.65
CA SER A 143 -6.58 -14.70 18.39
C SER A 143 -6.36 -13.19 18.39
N ALA A 144 -5.14 -12.74 18.60
CA ALA A 144 -4.76 -11.33 18.55
C ALA A 144 -4.95 -10.74 17.14
N GLN A 145 -4.63 -11.49 16.10
CA GLN A 145 -4.83 -11.12 14.70
C GLN A 145 -6.32 -10.91 14.39
N GLY A 146 -7.18 -11.85 14.81
CA GLY A 146 -8.62 -11.71 14.65
C GLY A 146 -9.18 -10.47 15.34
N ALA A 147 -8.73 -10.16 16.56
CA ALA A 147 -9.12 -8.97 17.29
C ALA A 147 -8.66 -7.69 16.58
N MET A 148 -7.46 -7.68 16.01
CA MET A 148 -6.93 -6.57 15.23
C MET A 148 -7.72 -6.33 13.95
N LEU A 149 -8.06 -7.38 13.22
CA LEU A 149 -8.86 -7.30 12.00
C LEU A 149 -10.25 -6.72 12.28
N ARG A 150 -10.89 -7.13 13.37
CA ARG A 150 -12.18 -6.56 13.79
C ARG A 150 -12.08 -5.07 14.10
N ARG A 151 -11.00 -4.64 14.78
CA ARG A 151 -10.76 -3.22 15.07
C ARG A 151 -10.53 -2.39 13.82
N LEU A 152 -9.96 -2.99 12.78
CA LEU A 152 -9.73 -2.33 11.49
C LEU A 152 -10.95 -2.39 10.57
N GLY A 153 -12.03 -3.08 10.96
CA GLY A 153 -13.24 -3.20 10.16
C GLY A 153 -13.13 -4.16 8.97
N HIS A 154 -12.19 -5.10 9.00
CA HIS A 154 -11.98 -6.09 7.94
C HIS A 154 -12.75 -7.41 8.16
N LEU A 155 -13.44 -7.57 9.29
CA LEU A 155 -14.25 -8.75 9.60
C LEU A 155 -15.67 -8.38 9.96
#